data_27b130355b0aea3763a7abf35e4c2307
#
_entry.id   27b130355b0aea3763a7abf35e4c2307
#
_cell.length_a   1.000
_cell.length_b   1.000
_cell.length_c   1.000
_cell.angle_alpha   90.00
_cell.angle_beta   90.00
_cell.angle_gamma   90.00
#
_symmetry.space_group_name_H-M   'P 1'
#
loop_
_entity.id
_entity.type
_entity.pdbx_description
1 polymer ?
#
loop_
_entity_poly.entity_id
_entity_poly.type
_entity_poly.pdbx_seq_one_letter_code
_entity_poly.pdbx_strand_id
1 'polypeptide(L)'
;MILSPVTIWKKFDLTQALNAETEAETLTPAGFVAQNVRLDGHLLAGGGRVKIFARFTKPHGSEAAPALLLLPDADDDGAELADYFAAKGYATLIPDYCGRRGGKGTGKVTKSDTAANEADAAKEEEIAAEAEKIAAEENTDGGKRNYTVYPETADYANYEVSGAPAYLESESVENSAWMEWAYVALYALEYLKTRSDVSKIGVSGVRLGGEIAWMITLSPDISCAVIVNAAGWRSHLSAPKWGAASAAGEKSQDAGEEADAVRAFIAGVEAESYAPFVKCPVLMCCAMEDTFFDCDRAYDTFVRLGNPDGSGIVYSADSGKCIGPYALTDIDLFLERHLKGRHIYIPKPIELTVTESADGNLEMTAKTDEDALVKTLSVYYAEGRSGQVSSCRAWQRVKIVAGGEMKDNRFTCGCEPFSGAEYAFAYASAEFVNGFKTVSPVVGKRLKIKGGDCVKERVISAGEKDGFAVADYRAEALGGIFLEKESMPETIAGYGGITGVYSSAGIRTYRINSPRFVADDGAALKMDLYSKEDTSVKITVETSERGTGGEYSVIVPVAGGGKWKRMVLRAADLKDERTGGSLEDFSKGIAIVIRPENENCPVPVANVLWL
;
A
#
# COMPACT_ATOMS: atom_id res chain seq x y z
N MET A 1 -11.02 -6.42 -26.82
CA MET A 1 -11.82 -5.17 -27.02
C MET A 1 -11.57 -4.22 -25.86
N ILE A 2 -11.24 -2.96 -26.12
CA ILE A 2 -11.04 -1.93 -25.09
C ILE A 2 -12.40 -1.34 -24.70
N LEU A 3 -12.78 -1.46 -23.42
CA LEU A 3 -14.04 -0.95 -22.89
C LEU A 3 -13.78 0.17 -21.89
N SER A 4 -14.56 1.24 -21.98
CA SER A 4 -14.50 2.31 -20.97
C SER A 4 -15.29 1.93 -19.71
N PRO A 5 -15.00 2.53 -18.53
CA PRO A 5 -15.76 2.32 -17.30
C PRO A 5 -17.26 2.49 -17.46
N VAL A 6 -17.71 3.49 -18.22
CA VAL A 6 -19.14 3.73 -18.50
C VAL A 6 -19.75 2.62 -19.33
N THR A 7 -19.00 2.04 -20.25
CA THR A 7 -19.48 0.89 -21.05
C THR A 7 -19.57 -0.36 -20.20
N ILE A 8 -18.57 -0.62 -19.36
CA ILE A 8 -18.55 -1.74 -18.41
C ILE A 8 -19.71 -1.59 -17.43
N TRP A 9 -19.90 -0.40 -16.87
CA TRP A 9 -21.00 -0.12 -15.94
C TRP A 9 -22.38 -0.52 -16.50
N LYS A 10 -22.63 -0.26 -17.77
CA LYS A 10 -23.91 -0.61 -18.43
C LYS A 10 -24.13 -2.09 -18.62
N LYS A 11 -23.12 -2.91 -18.44
CA LYS A 11 -23.18 -4.37 -18.60
C LYS A 11 -23.54 -5.09 -17.31
N PHE A 12 -23.44 -4.42 -16.15
CA PHE A 12 -23.86 -5.01 -14.88
C PHE A 12 -25.39 -5.16 -14.84
N ASP A 13 -25.85 -6.41 -14.80
CA ASP A 13 -27.27 -6.75 -14.55
C ASP A 13 -27.46 -7.02 -13.05
N LEU A 14 -28.06 -6.08 -12.37
CA LEU A 14 -28.39 -6.18 -10.94
C LEU A 14 -29.86 -6.46 -10.69
N THR A 15 -30.60 -6.87 -11.72
CA THR A 15 -32.07 -7.11 -11.63
C THR A 15 -32.43 -8.48 -11.05
N GLN A 16 -31.46 -9.36 -10.91
CA GLN A 16 -31.66 -10.71 -10.40
C GLN A 16 -31.96 -10.72 -8.90
N ALA A 17 -32.87 -11.61 -8.46
CA ALA A 17 -33.21 -11.74 -7.06
C ALA A 17 -31.99 -12.18 -6.21
N LEU A 18 -31.78 -11.52 -5.10
CA LEU A 18 -30.68 -11.82 -4.17
C LEU A 18 -30.86 -13.15 -3.43
N ASN A 19 -32.10 -13.59 -3.22
CA ASN A 19 -32.45 -14.78 -2.42
C ASN A 19 -31.60 -14.89 -1.15
N ALA A 20 -31.50 -13.78 -0.42
CA ALA A 20 -30.61 -13.66 0.72
C ALA A 20 -31.00 -14.62 1.85
N GLU A 21 -30.05 -15.44 2.26
CA GLU A 21 -30.13 -16.27 3.46
C GLU A 21 -29.19 -15.72 4.51
N THR A 22 -29.71 -15.49 5.72
CA THR A 22 -28.91 -15.01 6.85
C THR A 22 -28.88 -16.08 7.94
N GLU A 23 -27.72 -16.29 8.53
CA GLU A 23 -27.56 -17.16 9.69
C GLU A 23 -27.95 -16.44 10.99
N ALA A 24 -27.99 -17.19 12.09
CA ALA A 24 -28.20 -16.61 13.40
C ALA A 24 -27.09 -15.60 13.75
N GLU A 25 -27.45 -14.56 14.46
CA GLU A 25 -26.48 -13.59 14.98
C GLU A 25 -25.51 -14.26 15.95
N THR A 26 -24.23 -13.95 15.80
CA THR A 26 -23.12 -14.35 16.68
C THR A 26 -22.40 -13.12 17.19
N LEU A 27 -21.47 -13.28 18.11
CA LEU A 27 -20.60 -12.18 18.54
C LEU A 27 -19.21 -12.36 17.95
N THR A 28 -18.61 -11.24 17.51
CA THR A 28 -17.18 -11.22 17.19
C THR A 28 -16.34 -11.36 18.45
N PRO A 29 -15.03 -11.64 18.36
CA PRO A 29 -14.13 -11.62 19.51
C PRO A 29 -14.15 -10.29 20.27
N ALA A 30 -14.37 -9.17 19.58
CA ALA A 30 -14.51 -7.84 20.16
C ALA A 30 -15.91 -7.57 20.74
N GLY A 31 -16.86 -8.51 20.60
CA GLY A 31 -18.19 -8.45 21.20
C GLY A 31 -19.25 -7.77 20.32
N PHE A 32 -18.99 -7.47 19.06
CA PHE A 32 -19.99 -6.92 18.13
C PHE A 32 -20.87 -7.99 17.52
N VAL A 33 -22.06 -7.60 17.06
CA VAL A 33 -22.99 -8.53 16.41
C VAL A 33 -22.51 -8.83 15.00
N ALA A 34 -22.33 -10.12 14.70
CA ALA A 34 -21.93 -10.61 13.38
C ALA A 34 -22.95 -11.63 12.83
N GLN A 35 -23.09 -11.66 11.50
CA GLN A 35 -24.03 -12.53 10.81
C GLN A 35 -23.44 -12.93 9.47
N ASN A 36 -23.42 -14.23 9.20
CA ASN A 36 -23.09 -14.75 7.87
C ASN A 36 -24.28 -14.59 6.94
N VAL A 37 -23.99 -14.18 5.72
CA VAL A 37 -25.00 -13.90 4.68
C VAL A 37 -24.61 -14.66 3.43
N ARG A 38 -25.59 -15.31 2.80
CA ARG A 38 -25.44 -15.94 1.49
C ARG A 38 -26.41 -15.30 0.52
N LEU A 39 -25.91 -14.96 -0.66
CA LEU A 39 -26.65 -14.26 -1.70
C LEU A 39 -26.57 -15.04 -3.01
N ASP A 40 -27.62 -14.97 -3.78
CA ASP A 40 -27.55 -15.29 -5.20
C ASP A 40 -26.96 -14.08 -5.94
N GLY A 41 -25.85 -14.31 -6.65
CA GLY A 41 -25.25 -13.34 -7.54
C GLY A 41 -25.85 -13.37 -8.95
N HIS A 42 -25.12 -12.87 -9.92
CA HIS A 42 -25.55 -12.83 -11.31
C HIS A 42 -25.54 -14.21 -11.97
N LEU A 43 -26.30 -14.33 -13.06
CA LEU A 43 -26.34 -15.51 -13.91
C LEU A 43 -25.31 -15.34 -15.03
N LEU A 44 -24.43 -16.31 -15.19
CA LEU A 44 -23.41 -16.30 -16.23
C LEU A 44 -23.99 -16.66 -17.60
N ALA A 45 -23.43 -16.08 -18.66
CA ALA A 45 -23.84 -16.36 -20.03
C ALA A 45 -23.67 -17.84 -20.41
N GLY A 46 -22.69 -18.54 -19.84
CA GLY A 46 -22.43 -19.98 -20.00
C GLY A 46 -23.34 -20.89 -19.14
N GLY A 47 -24.24 -20.29 -18.37
CA GLY A 47 -25.06 -20.97 -17.36
C GLY A 47 -24.39 -21.07 -16.00
N GLY A 48 -25.18 -21.30 -14.97
CA GLY A 48 -24.70 -21.26 -13.58
C GLY A 48 -24.85 -19.88 -12.96
N ARG A 49 -24.91 -19.85 -11.64
CA ARG A 49 -25.09 -18.64 -10.84
C ARG A 49 -24.02 -18.56 -9.77
N VAL A 50 -23.40 -17.40 -9.63
CA VAL A 50 -22.44 -17.15 -8.54
C VAL A 50 -23.18 -17.24 -7.20
N LYS A 51 -22.62 -17.95 -6.23
CA LYS A 51 -23.15 -18.06 -4.86
C LYS A 51 -22.23 -17.25 -3.95
N ILE A 52 -22.69 -16.07 -3.56
CA ILE A 52 -21.90 -15.09 -2.81
C ILE A 52 -22.00 -15.40 -1.33
N PHE A 53 -20.86 -15.42 -0.66
CA PHE A 53 -20.73 -15.38 0.80
C PHE A 53 -20.31 -13.99 1.24
N ALA A 54 -20.90 -13.50 2.32
CA ALA A 54 -20.53 -12.24 2.95
C ALA A 54 -20.69 -12.32 4.46
N ARG A 55 -19.94 -11.49 5.20
CA ARG A 55 -20.07 -11.31 6.63
C ARG A 55 -20.55 -9.91 6.94
N PHE A 56 -21.68 -9.81 7.61
CA PHE A 56 -22.22 -8.57 8.12
C PHE A 56 -21.86 -8.41 9.59
N THR A 57 -21.30 -7.25 9.98
CA THR A 57 -21.01 -6.92 11.38
C THR A 57 -21.63 -5.57 11.70
N LYS A 58 -22.21 -5.41 12.87
CA LYS A 58 -22.83 -4.14 13.30
C LYS A 58 -22.57 -3.84 14.78
N PRO A 59 -22.61 -2.55 15.17
CA PRO A 59 -22.59 -2.17 16.56
C PRO A 59 -23.86 -2.69 17.29
N HIS A 60 -23.81 -2.77 18.60
CA HIS A 60 -24.99 -3.07 19.39
C HIS A 60 -26.02 -1.95 19.28
N GLY A 61 -27.28 -2.30 19.19
CA GLY A 61 -28.40 -1.37 19.14
C GLY A 61 -29.42 -1.70 18.07
N SER A 62 -30.54 -1.00 18.10
CA SER A 62 -31.67 -1.18 17.16
C SER A 62 -31.81 -0.04 16.15
N GLU A 63 -31.01 1.01 16.25
CA GLU A 63 -31.04 2.14 15.33
C GLU A 63 -30.32 1.81 14.02
N ALA A 64 -30.79 2.40 12.92
CA ALA A 64 -30.13 2.28 11.63
C ALA A 64 -28.74 2.97 11.66
N ALA A 65 -27.70 2.20 11.43
CA ALA A 65 -26.32 2.67 11.37
C ALA A 65 -25.91 2.98 9.92
N PRO A 66 -24.99 3.94 9.69
CA PRO A 66 -24.31 4.01 8.41
C PRO A 66 -23.46 2.76 8.21
N ALA A 67 -23.35 2.28 6.97
CA ALA A 67 -22.65 1.05 6.65
C ALA A 67 -21.46 1.28 5.71
N LEU A 68 -20.47 0.40 5.81
CA LEU A 68 -19.35 0.28 4.90
C LEU A 68 -19.39 -1.07 4.19
N LEU A 69 -19.39 -1.04 2.87
CA LEU A 69 -19.01 -2.20 2.08
C LEU A 69 -17.47 -2.26 2.13
N LEU A 70 -16.93 -3.24 2.88
CA LEU A 70 -15.49 -3.43 3.03
C LEU A 70 -15.00 -4.43 2.00
N LEU A 71 -14.01 -4.03 1.24
CA LEU A 71 -13.31 -4.84 0.24
C LEU A 71 -11.84 -4.94 0.65
N PRO A 72 -11.47 -5.93 1.48
CA PRO A 72 -10.10 -6.12 1.94
C PRO A 72 -9.19 -6.57 0.79
N ASP A 73 -7.87 -6.63 1.02
CA ASP A 73 -6.94 -7.27 0.08
C ASP A 73 -7.23 -8.78 -0.01
N ALA A 74 -6.74 -9.43 -1.06
CA ALA A 74 -7.01 -10.84 -1.32
C ALA A 74 -6.57 -11.78 -0.16
N ASP A 75 -5.56 -11.39 0.59
CA ASP A 75 -5.01 -12.19 1.69
C ASP A 75 -5.61 -11.87 3.06
N ASP A 76 -6.60 -10.97 3.15
CA ASP A 76 -7.21 -10.52 4.40
C ASP A 76 -8.72 -10.81 4.42
N ASP A 77 -9.25 -11.27 5.54
CA ASP A 77 -10.68 -11.51 5.72
C ASP A 77 -11.45 -10.26 6.17
N GLY A 78 -10.75 -9.17 6.47
CA GLY A 78 -11.31 -7.89 6.89
C GLY A 78 -11.97 -7.88 8.27
N ALA A 79 -11.87 -8.95 9.06
CA ALA A 79 -12.59 -9.08 10.32
C ALA A 79 -12.17 -8.02 11.36
N GLU A 80 -10.88 -7.72 11.46
CA GLU A 80 -10.37 -6.69 12.37
C GLU A 80 -10.82 -5.29 11.98
N LEU A 81 -10.86 -4.99 10.67
CA LEU A 81 -11.41 -3.72 10.18
C LEU A 81 -12.90 -3.61 10.44
N ALA A 82 -13.65 -4.72 10.33
CA ALA A 82 -15.07 -4.73 10.66
C ALA A 82 -15.30 -4.39 12.14
N ASP A 83 -14.52 -5.00 13.05
CA ASP A 83 -14.59 -4.71 14.48
C ASP A 83 -14.17 -3.26 14.80
N TYR A 84 -13.13 -2.75 14.14
CA TYR A 84 -12.71 -1.35 14.26
C TYR A 84 -13.84 -0.40 13.88
N PHE A 85 -14.48 -0.60 12.73
CA PHE A 85 -15.56 0.28 12.28
C PHE A 85 -16.85 0.09 13.09
N ALA A 86 -17.13 -1.14 13.58
CA ALA A 86 -18.25 -1.38 14.49
C ALA A 86 -18.09 -0.62 15.81
N ALA A 87 -16.85 -0.56 16.36
CA ALA A 87 -16.52 0.25 17.53
C ALA A 87 -16.75 1.77 17.29
N LYS A 88 -16.64 2.21 16.05
CA LYS A 88 -16.92 3.59 15.62
C LYS A 88 -18.40 3.84 15.28
N GLY A 89 -19.26 2.81 15.39
CA GLY A 89 -20.70 2.92 15.13
C GLY A 89 -21.10 2.79 13.67
N TYR A 90 -20.32 2.08 12.86
CA TYR A 90 -20.65 1.71 11.50
C TYR A 90 -21.03 0.24 11.43
N ALA A 91 -22.04 -0.11 10.64
CA ALA A 91 -22.19 -1.47 10.18
C ALA A 91 -21.20 -1.75 9.04
N THR A 92 -20.82 -3.01 8.84
CA THR A 92 -19.93 -3.41 7.75
C THR A 92 -20.46 -4.65 7.05
N LEU A 93 -20.24 -4.75 5.75
CA LEU A 93 -20.46 -5.97 4.98
C LEU A 93 -19.18 -6.29 4.21
N ILE A 94 -18.65 -7.47 4.41
CA ILE A 94 -17.47 -7.99 3.73
C ILE A 94 -17.90 -9.14 2.83
N PRO A 95 -18.05 -8.94 1.52
CA PRO A 95 -18.22 -10.04 0.59
C PRO A 95 -16.88 -10.74 0.33
N ASP A 96 -16.89 -12.05 0.28
CA ASP A 96 -15.78 -12.81 -0.27
C ASP A 96 -15.83 -12.71 -1.81
N TYR A 97 -15.33 -11.58 -2.34
CA TYR A 97 -15.46 -11.27 -3.77
C TYR A 97 -14.56 -12.15 -4.65
N CYS A 98 -13.44 -12.64 -4.14
CA CYS A 98 -12.50 -13.44 -4.90
C CYS A 98 -12.60 -14.96 -4.67
N GLY A 99 -13.59 -15.42 -3.90
CA GLY A 99 -13.85 -16.85 -3.70
C GLY A 99 -12.88 -17.52 -2.73
N ARG A 100 -12.34 -16.78 -1.75
CA ARG A 100 -11.45 -17.33 -0.72
C ARG A 100 -12.22 -18.29 0.20
N ARG A 101 -11.57 -19.38 0.58
CA ARG A 101 -12.03 -20.21 1.69
C ARG A 101 -11.67 -19.50 3.00
N GLY A 102 -12.67 -19.11 3.78
CA GLY A 102 -12.46 -18.45 5.06
C GLY A 102 -11.61 -19.31 5.99
N GLY A 103 -10.36 -18.90 6.24
CA GLY A 103 -9.43 -19.47 7.18
C GLY A 103 -8.25 -18.51 7.29
N LYS A 104 -7.71 -18.32 8.49
CA LYS A 104 -6.52 -17.50 8.71
C LYS A 104 -5.49 -17.84 7.65
N GLY A 105 -5.11 -16.85 6.85
CA GLY A 105 -4.18 -17.02 5.77
C GLY A 105 -2.93 -17.79 6.20
N THR A 106 -2.89 -19.05 5.86
CA THR A 106 -1.61 -19.71 5.69
C THR A 106 -1.03 -19.05 4.47
N GLY A 107 -0.10 -18.12 4.68
CA GLY A 107 0.59 -17.41 3.62
C GLY A 107 1.16 -18.41 2.62
N LYS A 108 0.41 -18.75 1.58
CA LYS A 108 0.98 -19.35 0.39
C LYS A 108 1.74 -18.25 -0.31
N VAL A 109 3.05 -18.28 -0.13
CA VAL A 109 4.00 -17.61 -0.99
C VAL A 109 3.58 -17.92 -2.42
N THR A 110 3.19 -16.89 -3.17
CA THR A 110 3.02 -16.97 -4.62
C THR A 110 4.25 -17.67 -5.18
N LYS A 111 4.06 -18.79 -5.88
CA LYS A 111 5.09 -19.39 -6.71
C LYS A 111 5.51 -18.36 -7.74
N SER A 112 6.57 -17.59 -7.45
CA SER A 112 7.37 -17.00 -8.51
C SER A 112 8.14 -18.15 -9.15
N ASP A 113 8.08 -18.24 -10.46
CA ASP A 113 8.76 -19.21 -11.29
C ASP A 113 10.22 -19.42 -10.87
N THR A 114 10.50 -20.48 -10.10
CA THR A 114 11.83 -21.06 -9.96
C THR A 114 11.68 -22.53 -9.65
N ALA A 115 12.28 -23.36 -10.51
CA ALA A 115 12.39 -24.78 -10.35
C ALA A 115 13.03 -25.14 -8.99
N ALA A 116 12.21 -25.63 -8.06
CA ALA A 116 12.66 -26.22 -6.80
C ALA A 116 12.88 -27.73 -6.99
N ASN A 117 13.79 -28.29 -6.20
CA ASN A 117 14.13 -29.71 -6.20
C ASN A 117 12.91 -30.59 -5.90
N GLU A 118 12.78 -31.73 -6.59
CA GLU A 118 11.65 -32.68 -6.50
C GLU A 118 11.32 -33.15 -5.06
N ALA A 119 12.27 -33.10 -4.14
CA ALA A 119 12.08 -33.51 -2.73
C ALA A 119 11.34 -32.47 -1.88
N ASP A 120 11.46 -31.18 -2.19
CA ASP A 120 10.75 -30.09 -1.51
C ASP A 120 9.33 -29.94 -2.07
N ALA A 121 9.13 -30.21 -3.36
CA ALA A 121 7.81 -30.23 -3.98
C ALA A 121 6.88 -31.32 -3.39
N ALA A 122 7.41 -32.51 -3.08
CA ALA A 122 6.63 -33.58 -2.48
C ALA A 122 6.18 -33.27 -1.03
N LYS A 123 7.03 -32.59 -0.24
CA LYS A 123 6.65 -32.10 1.11
C LYS A 123 5.65 -30.97 1.06
N GLU A 124 5.77 -30.05 0.11
CA GLU A 124 4.80 -28.96 -0.10
C GLU A 124 3.45 -29.50 -0.58
N GLU A 125 3.41 -30.55 -1.42
CA GLU A 125 2.17 -31.23 -1.81
C GLU A 125 1.50 -31.94 -0.63
N GLU A 126 2.26 -32.58 0.26
CA GLU A 126 1.72 -33.25 1.44
C GLU A 126 1.17 -32.23 2.47
N ILE A 127 1.87 -31.13 2.70
CA ILE A 127 1.41 -30.02 3.56
C ILE A 127 0.20 -29.33 2.93
N ALA A 128 0.17 -29.14 1.61
CA ALA A 128 -0.96 -28.56 0.90
C ALA A 128 -2.19 -29.48 0.95
N ALA A 129 -2.03 -30.80 0.79
CA ALA A 129 -3.11 -31.78 0.86
C ALA A 129 -3.67 -31.91 2.28
N GLU A 130 -2.81 -31.84 3.32
CA GLU A 130 -3.24 -31.85 4.72
C GLU A 130 -3.98 -30.54 5.09
N ALA A 131 -3.47 -29.38 4.64
CA ALA A 131 -4.13 -28.09 4.79
C ALA A 131 -5.48 -28.04 4.05
N GLU A 132 -5.56 -28.64 2.86
CA GLU A 132 -6.79 -28.74 2.08
C GLU A 132 -7.83 -29.65 2.76
N LYS A 133 -7.38 -30.72 3.42
CA LYS A 133 -8.21 -31.64 4.20
C LYS A 133 -8.74 -30.98 5.48
N ILE A 134 -7.90 -30.26 6.21
CA ILE A 134 -8.27 -29.50 7.41
C ILE A 134 -9.22 -28.36 7.04
N ALA A 135 -8.94 -27.61 5.96
CA ALA A 135 -9.80 -26.56 5.47
C ALA A 135 -11.16 -27.08 4.97
N ALA A 136 -11.20 -28.27 4.39
CA ALA A 136 -12.44 -28.91 3.97
C ALA A 136 -13.29 -29.39 5.17
N GLU A 137 -12.67 -29.80 6.27
CA GLU A 137 -13.36 -30.23 7.50
C GLU A 137 -13.83 -29.05 8.36
N GLU A 138 -13.07 -27.94 8.44
CA GLU A 138 -13.43 -26.72 9.21
C GLU A 138 -14.49 -25.84 8.52
N ASN A 139 -14.64 -25.93 7.19
CA ASN A 139 -15.52 -25.03 6.40
C ASN A 139 -16.97 -25.52 6.25
N THR A 140 -17.39 -26.57 6.93
CA THR A 140 -18.75 -27.08 6.86
C THR A 140 -19.47 -26.95 8.20
N ASP A 141 -20.00 -25.80 8.50
CA ASP A 141 -21.07 -25.68 9.49
C ASP A 141 -22.36 -26.19 8.87
N GLY A 142 -22.72 -27.42 9.18
CA GLY A 142 -23.95 -28.08 8.68
C GLY A 142 -24.05 -28.25 7.16
N GLY A 143 -22.92 -28.32 6.43
CA GLY A 143 -22.91 -28.48 4.96
C GLY A 143 -23.01 -27.15 4.18
N LYS A 144 -23.03 -26.00 4.83
CA LYS A 144 -23.02 -24.67 4.19
C LYS A 144 -21.59 -24.16 4.06
N ARG A 145 -21.24 -23.69 2.87
CA ARG A 145 -19.90 -23.15 2.57
C ARG A 145 -19.77 -21.69 3.04
N ASN A 146 -18.66 -21.35 3.67
CA ASN A 146 -18.35 -19.99 4.15
C ASN A 146 -17.41 -19.23 3.19
N TYR A 147 -17.62 -19.43 1.88
CA TYR A 147 -16.89 -18.75 0.81
C TYR A 147 -17.77 -18.63 -0.44
N THR A 148 -17.45 -17.67 -1.30
CA THR A 148 -18.11 -17.46 -2.59
C THR A 148 -17.75 -18.58 -3.56
N VAL A 149 -18.75 -19.08 -4.27
CA VAL A 149 -18.60 -20.17 -5.24
C VAL A 149 -18.87 -19.64 -6.63
N TYR A 150 -17.85 -19.70 -7.47
CA TYR A 150 -17.96 -19.44 -8.89
C TYR A 150 -18.30 -20.75 -9.62
N PRO A 151 -19.26 -20.74 -10.58
CA PRO A 151 -19.49 -21.88 -11.45
C PRO A 151 -18.26 -22.23 -12.31
N GLU A 152 -18.16 -23.48 -12.77
CA GLU A 152 -17.05 -23.93 -13.63
C GLU A 152 -16.84 -23.06 -14.88
N THR A 153 -17.88 -22.40 -15.36
CA THR A 153 -17.82 -21.44 -16.48
C THR A 153 -17.13 -20.11 -16.14
N ALA A 154 -16.87 -19.86 -14.87
CA ALA A 154 -16.17 -18.68 -14.32
C ALA A 154 -15.19 -19.04 -13.20
N ASP A 155 -14.64 -20.26 -13.21
CA ASP A 155 -13.66 -20.72 -12.22
C ASP A 155 -12.38 -19.87 -12.21
N TYR A 156 -12.06 -19.20 -13.31
CA TYR A 156 -11.00 -18.19 -13.42
C TYR A 156 -11.15 -17.03 -12.42
N ALA A 157 -12.35 -16.78 -11.90
CA ALA A 157 -12.59 -15.75 -10.90
C ALA A 157 -12.26 -16.21 -9.47
N ASN A 158 -12.09 -17.50 -9.23
CA ASN A 158 -11.70 -18.02 -7.92
C ASN A 158 -10.19 -17.83 -7.71
N TYR A 159 -9.82 -16.91 -6.83
CA TYR A 159 -8.44 -16.55 -6.55
C TYR A 159 -7.59 -17.73 -6.02
N GLU A 160 -8.17 -18.61 -5.20
CA GLU A 160 -7.45 -19.79 -4.69
C GLU A 160 -7.15 -20.82 -5.77
N VAL A 161 -7.98 -20.88 -6.81
CA VAL A 161 -7.80 -21.78 -7.95
C VAL A 161 -6.83 -21.20 -8.96
N SER A 162 -6.98 -19.92 -9.31
CA SER A 162 -6.16 -19.25 -10.32
C SER A 162 -4.80 -18.77 -9.82
N GLY A 163 -4.66 -18.58 -8.50
CA GLY A 163 -3.38 -18.28 -7.85
C GLY A 163 -2.90 -16.84 -7.91
N ALA A 164 -3.41 -16.01 -8.79
CA ALA A 164 -3.17 -14.56 -8.83
C ALA A 164 -4.19 -13.92 -9.78
N PRO A 165 -4.56 -12.64 -9.58
CA PRO A 165 -5.29 -11.92 -10.60
C PRO A 165 -4.39 -11.82 -11.82
N ALA A 166 -4.48 -12.82 -12.69
CA ALA A 166 -3.85 -12.74 -13.98
C ALA A 166 -4.39 -11.49 -14.67
N TYR A 167 -3.52 -10.76 -15.31
CA TYR A 167 -3.94 -9.75 -16.29
C TYR A 167 -4.95 -10.39 -17.20
N LEU A 168 -5.73 -9.58 -17.89
CA LEU A 168 -6.72 -10.07 -18.82
C LEU A 168 -6.14 -11.23 -19.65
N GLU A 169 -6.44 -12.46 -19.24
CA GLU A 169 -6.21 -13.65 -20.08
C GLU A 169 -7.20 -13.69 -21.24
N SER A 170 -8.20 -12.80 -21.21
CA SER A 170 -9.22 -12.67 -22.24
C SER A 170 -9.03 -11.40 -23.05
N GLU A 171 -9.56 -11.38 -24.27
CA GLU A 171 -9.56 -10.21 -25.17
C GLU A 171 -10.39 -9.03 -24.61
N SER A 172 -11.10 -9.18 -23.50
CA SER A 172 -11.98 -8.18 -22.92
C SER A 172 -12.12 -8.33 -21.41
N VAL A 173 -12.24 -7.20 -20.72
CA VAL A 173 -12.54 -7.13 -19.26
C VAL A 173 -13.82 -7.85 -18.88
N GLU A 174 -14.81 -7.97 -19.81
CA GLU A 174 -16.08 -8.64 -19.54
C GLU A 174 -15.95 -10.10 -19.14
N ASN A 175 -14.88 -10.77 -19.57
CA ASN A 175 -14.62 -12.17 -19.29
C ASN A 175 -13.38 -12.30 -18.36
N SER A 176 -13.23 -11.41 -17.42
CA SER A 176 -12.11 -11.37 -16.48
C SER A 176 -12.58 -11.54 -15.04
N ALA A 177 -11.69 -12.00 -14.18
CA ALA A 177 -11.94 -12.06 -12.73
C ALA A 177 -12.38 -10.70 -12.16
N TRP A 178 -11.84 -9.61 -12.66
CA TRP A 178 -12.16 -8.24 -12.24
C TRP A 178 -13.64 -7.90 -12.40
N MET A 179 -14.23 -8.30 -13.53
CA MET A 179 -15.66 -8.10 -13.78
C MET A 179 -16.52 -8.92 -12.82
N GLU A 180 -16.14 -10.18 -12.59
CA GLU A 180 -16.83 -11.07 -11.66
C GLU A 180 -16.77 -10.55 -10.21
N TRP A 181 -15.58 -10.09 -9.79
CA TRP A 181 -15.38 -9.53 -8.45
C TRP A 181 -16.16 -8.22 -8.24
N ALA A 182 -16.22 -7.38 -9.25
CA ALA A 182 -17.05 -6.18 -9.20
C ALA A 182 -18.54 -6.52 -9.13
N TYR A 183 -19.00 -7.57 -9.85
CA TYR A 183 -20.38 -8.07 -9.72
C TYR A 183 -20.68 -8.50 -8.29
N VAL A 184 -19.82 -9.30 -7.67
CA VAL A 184 -20.00 -9.75 -6.28
C VAL A 184 -20.10 -8.55 -5.32
N ALA A 185 -19.24 -7.55 -5.48
CA ALA A 185 -19.27 -6.33 -4.67
C ALA A 185 -20.58 -5.53 -4.89
N LEU A 186 -21.07 -5.45 -6.13
CA LEU A 186 -22.33 -4.76 -6.44
C LEU A 186 -23.55 -5.51 -5.88
N TYR A 187 -23.58 -6.85 -5.94
CA TYR A 187 -24.65 -7.63 -5.31
C TYR A 187 -24.65 -7.50 -3.78
N ALA A 188 -23.46 -7.41 -3.17
CA ALA A 188 -23.32 -7.09 -1.75
C ALA A 188 -23.85 -5.68 -1.42
N LEU A 189 -23.59 -4.70 -2.30
CA LEU A 189 -24.17 -3.36 -2.18
C LEU A 189 -25.70 -3.38 -2.27
N GLU A 190 -26.26 -4.12 -3.23
CA GLU A 190 -27.72 -4.30 -3.36
C GLU A 190 -28.32 -4.93 -2.09
N TYR A 191 -27.64 -5.90 -1.48
CA TYR A 191 -28.08 -6.47 -0.20
C TYR A 191 -28.09 -5.42 0.92
N LEU A 192 -27.04 -4.59 1.06
CA LEU A 192 -27.04 -3.52 2.08
C LEU A 192 -28.22 -2.56 1.91
N LYS A 193 -28.65 -2.28 0.69
CA LYS A 193 -29.79 -1.42 0.39
C LYS A 193 -31.14 -2.01 0.86
N THR A 194 -31.24 -3.34 0.96
CA THR A 194 -32.46 -4.00 1.44
C THR A 194 -32.61 -3.96 2.97
N ARG A 195 -31.55 -3.63 3.69
CA ARG A 195 -31.55 -3.68 5.15
C ARG A 195 -32.16 -2.43 5.76
N SER A 196 -33.12 -2.62 6.67
CA SER A 196 -33.76 -1.53 7.41
C SER A 196 -32.88 -0.94 8.54
N ASP A 197 -31.85 -1.68 8.96
CA ASP A 197 -30.88 -1.26 9.97
C ASP A 197 -29.63 -0.58 9.36
N VAL A 198 -29.68 -0.22 8.07
CA VAL A 198 -28.65 0.54 7.34
C VAL A 198 -29.22 1.87 6.87
N SER A 199 -28.50 2.98 7.10
CA SER A 199 -28.96 4.33 6.73
C SER A 199 -28.29 4.87 5.46
N LYS A 200 -26.97 4.96 5.44
CA LYS A 200 -26.15 5.40 4.31
C LYS A 200 -25.05 4.37 4.05
N ILE A 201 -24.60 4.25 2.83
CA ILE A 201 -23.58 3.27 2.44
C ILE A 201 -22.35 4.00 1.89
N GLY A 202 -21.18 3.69 2.46
CA GLY A 202 -19.87 3.99 1.89
C GLY A 202 -19.18 2.71 1.42
N VAL A 203 -18.11 2.85 0.67
CA VAL A 203 -17.22 1.74 0.33
C VAL A 203 -15.82 2.02 0.87
N SER A 204 -15.15 0.99 1.38
CA SER A 204 -13.73 1.05 1.73
C SER A 204 -13.01 -0.12 1.10
N GLY A 205 -12.00 0.16 0.27
CA GLY A 205 -11.24 -0.87 -0.43
C GLY A 205 -9.75 -0.73 -0.17
N VAL A 206 -9.09 -1.89 0.02
CA VAL A 206 -7.66 -1.99 0.31
C VAL A 206 -7.00 -2.77 -0.81
N ARG A 207 -5.96 -2.20 -1.44
CA ARG A 207 -5.17 -2.83 -2.51
C ARG A 207 -6.07 -3.43 -3.61
N LEU A 208 -6.12 -4.75 -3.78
CA LEU A 208 -7.00 -5.41 -4.74
C LEU A 208 -8.48 -5.01 -4.52
N GLY A 209 -8.94 -5.03 -3.27
CA GLY A 209 -10.29 -4.55 -2.93
C GLY A 209 -10.49 -3.07 -3.22
N GLY A 210 -9.42 -2.26 -3.17
CA GLY A 210 -9.43 -0.86 -3.57
C GLY A 210 -9.65 -0.66 -5.06
N GLU A 211 -9.07 -1.51 -5.89
CA GLU A 211 -9.31 -1.50 -7.34
C GLU A 211 -10.76 -1.88 -7.66
N ILE A 212 -11.30 -2.92 -6.98
CA ILE A 212 -12.72 -3.27 -7.10
C ILE A 212 -13.63 -2.13 -6.61
N ALA A 213 -13.23 -1.45 -5.52
CA ALA A 213 -13.97 -0.29 -5.04
C ALA A 213 -14.07 0.80 -6.11
N TRP A 214 -12.99 1.12 -6.86
CA TRP A 214 -13.06 2.05 -7.98
C TRP A 214 -14.10 1.62 -9.02
N MET A 215 -14.12 0.35 -9.40
CA MET A 215 -15.04 -0.17 -10.41
C MET A 215 -16.51 0.01 -10.02
N ILE A 216 -16.85 -0.05 -8.74
CA ILE A 216 -18.24 0.09 -8.26
C ILE A 216 -18.63 1.51 -7.83
N THR A 217 -17.69 2.46 -7.72
CA THR A 217 -17.97 3.85 -7.32
C THR A 217 -18.83 4.64 -8.32
N LEU A 218 -19.12 4.09 -9.49
CA LEU A 218 -20.10 4.65 -10.42
C LEU A 218 -21.53 4.49 -9.92
N SER A 219 -21.76 3.64 -8.91
CA SER A 219 -23.07 3.48 -8.27
C SER A 219 -23.51 4.77 -7.57
N PRO A 220 -24.72 5.27 -7.84
CA PRO A 220 -25.27 6.43 -7.15
C PRO A 220 -25.60 6.16 -5.68
N ASP A 221 -25.62 4.90 -5.25
CA ASP A 221 -25.97 4.48 -3.91
C ASP A 221 -24.78 4.57 -2.95
N ILE A 222 -23.57 4.78 -3.46
CA ILE A 222 -22.35 4.98 -2.67
C ILE A 222 -22.21 6.45 -2.30
N SER A 223 -22.29 6.74 -1.00
CA SER A 223 -22.21 8.10 -0.47
C SER A 223 -20.78 8.65 -0.38
N CYS A 224 -19.79 7.79 -0.20
CA CYS A 224 -18.35 8.12 -0.21
C CYS A 224 -17.51 6.87 -0.38
N ALA A 225 -16.24 7.05 -0.78
CA ALA A 225 -15.28 5.96 -0.94
C ALA A 225 -13.97 6.25 -0.19
N VAL A 226 -13.42 5.25 0.48
CA VAL A 226 -12.07 5.24 1.06
C VAL A 226 -11.24 4.21 0.30
N ILE A 227 -10.17 4.66 -0.35
CA ILE A 227 -9.30 3.83 -1.19
C ILE A 227 -7.90 3.81 -0.61
N VAL A 228 -7.42 2.64 -0.23
CA VAL A 228 -6.13 2.47 0.44
C VAL A 228 -5.19 1.67 -0.46
N ASN A 229 -4.05 2.25 -0.81
CA ASN A 229 -3.03 1.66 -1.69
C ASN A 229 -3.60 1.06 -2.99
N ALA A 230 -4.43 1.83 -3.69
CA ALA A 230 -5.02 1.47 -4.98
C ALA A 230 -5.24 2.72 -5.83
N ALA A 231 -4.17 3.48 -6.07
CA ALA A 231 -4.24 4.75 -6.78
C ALA A 231 -4.28 4.63 -8.31
N GLY A 232 -4.19 3.41 -8.83
CA GLY A 232 -3.94 3.15 -10.25
C GLY A 232 -2.47 3.32 -10.64
N TRP A 233 -2.17 3.34 -11.93
CA TRP A 233 -0.80 3.48 -12.44
C TRP A 233 0.14 2.40 -11.90
N ARG A 234 -0.20 1.13 -12.11
CA ARG A 234 0.65 0.01 -11.68
C ARG A 234 2.06 0.17 -12.21
N SER A 235 3.05 0.12 -11.32
CA SER A 235 4.45 0.45 -11.64
C SER A 235 5.10 -0.49 -12.67
N HIS A 236 4.57 -1.71 -12.84
CA HIS A 236 5.06 -2.65 -13.84
C HIS A 236 4.36 -2.52 -15.21
N LEU A 237 3.21 -1.82 -15.29
CA LEU A 237 2.49 -1.57 -16.54
C LEU A 237 2.81 -0.19 -17.15
N SER A 238 3.26 0.75 -16.34
CA SER A 238 3.50 2.12 -16.77
C SER A 238 4.98 2.50 -16.66
N ALA A 239 5.42 3.41 -17.54
CA ALA A 239 6.72 4.04 -17.39
C ALA A 239 6.70 5.00 -16.19
N PRO A 240 7.84 5.15 -15.46
CA PRO A 240 7.97 6.15 -14.41
C PRO A 240 7.57 7.55 -14.90
N LYS A 241 6.91 8.33 -14.03
CA LYS A 241 6.41 9.68 -14.41
C LYS A 241 7.53 10.62 -14.85
N TRP A 242 8.73 10.48 -14.27
CA TRP A 242 9.82 11.40 -14.46
C TRP A 242 11.00 10.75 -15.20
N GLY A 243 11.35 11.29 -16.35
CA GLY A 243 12.63 11.02 -17.00
C GLY A 243 12.71 9.87 -18.00
N ALA A 244 11.71 9.05 -18.18
CA ALA A 244 11.80 7.87 -19.03
C ALA A 244 11.13 8.05 -20.41
N ALA A 245 11.67 8.89 -21.27
CA ALA A 245 11.24 8.90 -22.68
C ALA A 245 11.90 7.79 -23.53
N SER A 246 12.97 7.14 -23.06
CA SER A 246 13.78 6.23 -23.88
C SER A 246 13.54 4.73 -23.66
N ALA A 247 13.04 4.32 -22.50
CA ALA A 247 12.83 2.90 -22.23
C ALA A 247 11.56 2.31 -22.89
N ALA A 248 10.59 3.15 -23.26
CA ALA A 248 9.38 2.72 -23.95
C ALA A 248 9.58 2.47 -25.46
N GLY A 249 10.74 2.85 -26.01
CA GLY A 249 11.06 2.72 -27.44
C GLY A 249 11.73 1.43 -27.86
N GLU A 250 12.20 0.62 -26.92
CA GLU A 250 12.96 -0.61 -27.24
C GLU A 250 12.23 -1.93 -26.90
N LYS A 251 10.95 -1.90 -26.53
CA LYS A 251 10.17 -3.14 -26.40
C LYS A 251 9.83 -3.68 -27.79
N SER A 252 10.28 -4.88 -28.04
CA SER A 252 10.23 -5.72 -29.23
C SER A 252 8.97 -5.59 -30.09
N GLN A 253 9.12 -5.82 -31.39
CA GLN A 253 8.04 -5.89 -32.40
C GLN A 253 7.02 -7.03 -32.18
N ASP A 254 7.23 -7.91 -31.18
CA ASP A 254 6.28 -8.96 -30.77
C ASP A 254 5.22 -8.51 -29.75
N ALA A 255 5.20 -7.21 -29.40
CA ALA A 255 4.38 -6.65 -28.32
C ALA A 255 2.92 -6.33 -28.69
N GLY A 256 2.40 -6.74 -29.84
CA GLY A 256 1.07 -6.32 -30.31
C GLY A 256 -0.07 -6.77 -29.38
N GLU A 257 -0.19 -8.08 -29.13
CA GLU A 257 -1.30 -8.64 -28.33
C GLU A 257 -1.15 -8.32 -26.83
N GLU A 258 0.07 -8.43 -26.27
CA GLU A 258 0.34 -8.04 -24.89
C GLU A 258 0.09 -6.55 -24.63
N ALA A 259 0.46 -5.68 -25.58
CA ALA A 259 0.19 -4.26 -25.48
C ALA A 259 -1.32 -3.93 -25.51
N ASP A 260 -2.11 -4.68 -26.29
CA ASP A 260 -3.56 -4.51 -26.35
C ASP A 260 -4.25 -5.02 -25.07
N ALA A 261 -3.78 -6.12 -24.47
CA ALA A 261 -4.24 -6.60 -23.17
C ALA A 261 -3.97 -5.58 -22.05
N VAL A 262 -2.76 -5.01 -22.00
CA VAL A 262 -2.41 -3.93 -21.05
C VAL A 262 -3.31 -2.69 -21.25
N ARG A 263 -3.56 -2.27 -22.47
CA ARG A 263 -4.46 -1.14 -22.74
C ARG A 263 -5.90 -1.44 -22.32
N ALA A 264 -6.38 -2.66 -22.58
CA ALA A 264 -7.72 -3.08 -22.16
C ALA A 264 -7.85 -3.10 -20.63
N PHE A 265 -6.80 -3.57 -19.93
CA PHE A 265 -6.73 -3.55 -18.48
C PHE A 265 -6.75 -2.11 -17.94
N ILE A 266 -5.87 -1.24 -18.41
CA ILE A 266 -5.83 0.17 -17.98
C ILE A 266 -7.19 0.85 -18.20
N ALA A 267 -7.80 0.65 -19.36
CA ALA A 267 -9.08 1.27 -19.69
C ALA A 267 -10.26 0.73 -18.86
N GLY A 268 -10.20 -0.55 -18.48
CA GLY A 268 -11.35 -1.25 -17.88
C GLY A 268 -11.23 -1.51 -16.38
N VAL A 269 -10.04 -1.41 -15.79
CA VAL A 269 -9.80 -1.76 -14.37
C VAL A 269 -9.11 -0.64 -13.61
N GLU A 270 -8.09 0.02 -14.19
CA GLU A 270 -7.26 0.97 -13.46
C GLU A 270 -8.02 2.21 -12.95
N ALA A 271 -7.67 2.65 -11.75
CA ALA A 271 -8.33 3.75 -11.02
C ALA A 271 -8.41 5.06 -11.83
N GLU A 272 -7.33 5.41 -12.55
CA GLU A 272 -7.27 6.63 -13.35
C GLU A 272 -8.28 6.68 -14.48
N SER A 273 -8.79 5.52 -14.90
CA SER A 273 -9.85 5.42 -15.91
C SER A 273 -11.24 5.61 -15.29
N TYR A 274 -11.43 5.21 -14.04
CA TYR A 274 -12.71 5.38 -13.32
C TYR A 274 -12.88 6.76 -12.70
N ALA A 275 -11.81 7.37 -12.20
CA ALA A 275 -11.82 8.63 -11.45
C ALA A 275 -12.68 9.74 -12.10
N PRO A 276 -12.67 9.97 -13.44
CA PRO A 276 -13.48 11.01 -14.07
C PRO A 276 -15.00 10.80 -13.95
N PHE A 277 -15.44 9.58 -13.69
CA PHE A 277 -16.85 9.21 -13.64
C PHE A 277 -17.40 9.07 -12.23
N VAL A 278 -16.54 9.09 -11.22
CA VAL A 278 -16.91 9.00 -9.80
C VAL A 278 -17.65 10.25 -9.37
N LYS A 279 -18.79 10.07 -8.69
CA LYS A 279 -19.66 11.17 -8.25
C LYS A 279 -19.63 11.40 -6.74
N CYS A 280 -19.27 10.38 -5.98
CA CYS A 280 -19.16 10.51 -4.53
C CYS A 280 -17.78 11.08 -4.13
N PRO A 281 -17.65 11.71 -2.96
CA PRO A 281 -16.36 12.07 -2.40
C PRO A 281 -15.46 10.85 -2.20
N VAL A 282 -14.15 11.01 -2.44
CA VAL A 282 -13.14 9.96 -2.31
C VAL A 282 -12.01 10.41 -1.38
N LEU A 283 -11.63 9.57 -0.43
CA LEU A 283 -10.38 9.69 0.31
C LEU A 283 -9.39 8.65 -0.21
N MET A 284 -8.27 9.11 -0.75
CA MET A 284 -7.17 8.25 -1.18
C MET A 284 -6.06 8.24 -0.12
N CYS A 285 -5.68 7.06 0.36
CA CYS A 285 -4.57 6.85 1.29
C CYS A 285 -3.47 6.07 0.57
N CYS A 286 -2.29 6.66 0.39
CA CYS A 286 -1.21 6.09 -0.42
C CYS A 286 0.08 5.96 0.38
N ALA A 287 0.73 4.79 0.35
CA ALA A 287 2.08 4.61 0.87
C ALA A 287 3.10 5.13 -0.16
N MET A 288 4.09 5.90 0.29
CA MET A 288 5.09 6.50 -0.62
C MET A 288 6.13 5.50 -1.12
N GLU A 289 6.30 4.39 -0.43
CA GLU A 289 7.21 3.30 -0.83
C GLU A 289 6.44 2.09 -1.40
N ASP A 290 5.20 2.27 -1.88
CA ASP A 290 4.44 1.22 -2.52
C ASP A 290 5.11 0.79 -3.83
N THR A 291 5.49 -0.49 -3.92
CA THR A 291 6.13 -1.06 -5.13
C THR A 291 5.12 -1.42 -6.21
N PHE A 292 3.84 -1.48 -5.87
CA PHE A 292 2.77 -1.91 -6.76
C PHE A 292 2.15 -0.75 -7.54
N PHE A 293 1.87 0.38 -6.88
CA PHE A 293 1.31 1.58 -7.48
C PHE A 293 2.34 2.71 -7.54
N ASP A 294 2.35 3.48 -8.62
CA ASP A 294 3.25 4.62 -8.76
C ASP A 294 2.73 5.83 -7.98
N CYS A 295 3.30 6.08 -6.80
CA CYS A 295 2.92 7.20 -5.93
C CYS A 295 3.12 8.58 -6.56
N ASP A 296 4.04 8.74 -7.52
CA ASP A 296 4.17 9.99 -8.28
C ASP A 296 2.92 10.35 -9.06
N ARG A 297 2.14 9.32 -9.45
CA ARG A 297 0.92 9.45 -10.24
C ARG A 297 -0.36 9.35 -9.42
N ALA A 298 -0.28 9.02 -8.13
CA ALA A 298 -1.48 8.95 -7.28
C ALA A 298 -2.28 10.26 -7.31
N TYR A 299 -1.57 11.40 -7.30
CA TYR A 299 -2.20 12.70 -7.43
C TYR A 299 -2.82 12.95 -8.82
N ASP A 300 -2.30 12.32 -9.87
CA ASP A 300 -2.88 12.41 -11.23
C ASP A 300 -4.25 11.74 -11.29
N THR A 301 -4.47 10.64 -10.53
CA THR A 301 -5.79 10.04 -10.35
C THR A 301 -6.71 10.95 -9.54
N PHE A 302 -6.20 11.53 -8.45
CA PHE A 302 -6.99 12.43 -7.58
C PHE A 302 -7.53 13.65 -8.33
N VAL A 303 -6.73 14.32 -9.15
CA VAL A 303 -7.18 15.50 -9.91
C VAL A 303 -8.14 15.17 -11.05
N ARG A 304 -8.26 13.89 -11.41
CA ARG A 304 -9.24 13.41 -12.39
C ARG A 304 -10.61 13.13 -11.80
N LEU A 305 -10.77 13.18 -10.48
CA LEU A 305 -12.06 12.93 -9.86
C LEU A 305 -13.17 13.78 -10.46
N GLY A 306 -14.25 13.14 -10.89
CA GLY A 306 -15.42 13.83 -11.44
C GLY A 306 -16.13 14.71 -10.41
N ASN A 307 -15.98 14.40 -9.12
CA ASN A 307 -16.42 15.23 -8.02
C ASN A 307 -15.31 15.33 -6.95
N PRO A 308 -14.43 16.35 -7.01
CA PRO A 308 -13.39 16.53 -6.01
C PRO A 308 -13.88 17.13 -4.69
N ASP A 309 -15.10 17.67 -4.63
CA ASP A 309 -15.62 18.37 -3.46
C ASP A 309 -15.77 17.42 -2.27
N GLY A 310 -15.12 17.77 -1.16
CA GLY A 310 -15.09 16.93 0.04
C GLY A 310 -14.24 15.67 -0.10
N SER A 311 -13.48 15.53 -1.18
CA SER A 311 -12.47 14.49 -1.38
C SER A 311 -11.14 14.88 -0.75
N GLY A 312 -10.28 13.89 -0.47
CA GLY A 312 -8.96 14.09 0.13
C GLY A 312 -7.94 13.09 -0.40
N ILE A 313 -6.67 13.44 -0.27
CA ILE A 313 -5.55 12.55 -0.52
C ILE A 313 -4.50 12.72 0.57
N VAL A 314 -4.01 11.61 1.11
CA VAL A 314 -2.99 11.56 2.15
C VAL A 314 -1.88 10.60 1.77
N TYR A 315 -0.63 10.92 2.18
CA TYR A 315 0.53 10.07 1.98
C TYR A 315 1.07 9.55 3.30
N SER A 316 1.52 8.29 3.29
CA SER A 316 2.31 7.69 4.36
C SER A 316 3.77 7.60 3.89
N ALA A 317 4.63 8.45 4.47
CA ALA A 317 6.02 8.62 4.04
C ALA A 317 6.93 7.46 4.47
N ASP A 318 6.57 6.79 5.57
CA ASP A 318 7.46 5.88 6.29
C ASP A 318 7.03 4.41 6.12
N SER A 319 6.33 4.11 5.02
CA SER A 319 5.80 2.78 4.78
C SER A 319 5.67 2.46 3.29
N GLY A 320 5.77 1.18 2.96
CA GLY A 320 5.63 0.66 1.62
C GLY A 320 4.29 -0.02 1.39
N LYS A 321 4.20 -1.32 1.67
CA LYS A 321 2.97 -2.10 1.43
C LYS A 321 1.82 -1.68 2.36
N CYS A 322 2.12 -1.30 3.60
CA CYS A 322 1.17 -0.84 4.61
C CYS A 322 1.09 0.69 4.68
N ILE A 323 0.08 1.18 5.37
CA ILE A 323 -0.13 2.61 5.64
C ILE A 323 0.17 2.89 7.11
N GLY A 324 0.78 4.02 7.41
CA GLY A 324 1.00 4.44 8.80
C GLY A 324 -0.31 4.67 9.57
N PRO A 325 -0.33 4.45 10.88
CA PRO A 325 -1.55 4.47 11.72
C PRO A 325 -2.28 5.81 11.72
N TYR A 326 -1.60 6.87 11.35
CA TYR A 326 -2.18 8.22 11.32
C TYR A 326 -3.28 8.38 10.26
N ALA A 327 -3.29 7.56 9.21
CA ALA A 327 -4.32 7.59 8.17
C ALA A 327 -5.71 7.20 8.71
N LEU A 328 -5.78 6.41 9.78
CA LEU A 328 -7.06 6.06 10.43
C LEU A 328 -7.80 7.30 10.95
N THR A 329 -7.08 8.33 11.42
CA THR A 329 -7.70 9.59 11.83
C THR A 329 -8.35 10.30 10.64
N ASP A 330 -7.68 10.34 9.50
CA ASP A 330 -8.21 10.96 8.28
C ASP A 330 -9.44 10.19 7.77
N ILE A 331 -9.40 8.85 7.81
CA ILE A 331 -10.52 7.98 7.45
C ILE A 331 -11.72 8.21 8.38
N ASP A 332 -11.50 8.23 9.70
CA ASP A 332 -12.57 8.45 10.67
C ASP A 332 -13.27 9.80 10.44
N LEU A 333 -12.50 10.87 10.28
CA LEU A 333 -13.03 12.22 10.03
C LEU A 333 -13.79 12.29 8.70
N PHE A 334 -13.27 11.64 7.65
CA PHE A 334 -13.91 11.58 6.35
C PHE A 334 -15.25 10.85 6.41
N LEU A 335 -15.29 9.67 7.04
CA LEU A 335 -16.50 8.88 7.19
C LEU A 335 -17.54 9.57 8.10
N GLU A 336 -17.10 10.22 9.18
CA GLU A 336 -18.01 11.00 10.03
C GLU A 336 -18.68 12.15 9.28
N ARG A 337 -17.94 12.83 8.40
CA ARG A 337 -18.51 13.87 7.54
C ARG A 337 -19.55 13.29 6.59
N HIS A 338 -19.18 12.28 5.82
CA HIS A 338 -19.98 11.85 4.66
C HIS A 338 -21.09 10.87 5.02
N LEU A 339 -20.88 9.99 6.00
CA LEU A 339 -21.86 8.99 6.41
C LEU A 339 -22.69 9.45 7.62
N LYS A 340 -22.08 10.10 8.62
CA LYS A 340 -22.80 10.58 9.79
C LYS A 340 -23.26 12.03 9.70
N GLY A 341 -22.88 12.76 8.64
CA GLY A 341 -23.30 14.14 8.40
C GLY A 341 -22.72 15.17 9.37
N ARG A 342 -21.58 14.86 9.99
CA ARG A 342 -20.91 15.83 10.89
C ARG A 342 -20.28 16.96 10.09
N HIS A 343 -20.30 18.16 10.67
CA HIS A 343 -19.68 19.34 10.07
C HIS A 343 -18.16 19.32 10.26
N ILE A 344 -17.47 18.52 9.46
CA ILE A 344 -16.01 18.42 9.42
C ILE A 344 -15.54 19.05 8.12
N TYR A 345 -14.65 20.04 8.21
CA TYR A 345 -14.04 20.62 7.03
C TYR A 345 -12.89 19.73 6.54
N ILE A 346 -12.91 19.38 5.27
CA ILE A 346 -11.81 18.68 4.60
C ILE A 346 -11.01 19.73 3.82
N PRO A 347 -9.76 20.00 4.22
CA PRO A 347 -8.94 21.02 3.58
C PRO A 347 -8.56 20.63 2.14
N LYS A 348 -8.42 21.63 1.28
CA LYS A 348 -7.93 21.45 -0.08
C LYS A 348 -6.48 20.97 -0.08
N PRO A 349 -6.06 20.23 -1.11
CA PRO A 349 -4.66 19.84 -1.29
C PRO A 349 -3.71 21.04 -1.31
N ILE A 350 -2.47 20.80 -0.91
CA ILE A 350 -1.41 21.81 -0.87
C ILE A 350 -0.93 22.11 -2.28
N GLU A 351 -0.76 23.38 -2.62
CA GLU A 351 -0.04 23.81 -3.81
C GLU A 351 1.47 23.84 -3.49
N LEU A 352 2.28 23.08 -4.21
CA LEU A 352 3.73 23.08 -4.07
C LEU A 352 4.41 23.56 -5.35
N THR A 353 5.27 24.56 -5.21
CA THR A 353 6.13 25.05 -6.29
C THR A 353 7.59 24.77 -5.95
N VAL A 354 8.34 24.20 -6.90
CA VAL A 354 9.78 23.94 -6.76
C VAL A 354 10.50 24.72 -7.86
N THR A 355 11.36 25.66 -7.45
CA THR A 355 12.17 26.47 -8.34
C THR A 355 13.65 26.24 -8.08
N GLU A 356 14.48 26.39 -9.12
CA GLU A 356 15.94 26.29 -9.01
C GLU A 356 16.52 27.70 -9.20
N SER A 357 17.31 28.16 -8.24
CA SER A 357 18.00 29.44 -8.30
C SER A 357 19.17 29.43 -9.31
N ALA A 358 19.76 30.59 -9.57
CA ALA A 358 20.92 30.70 -10.45
C ALA A 358 22.13 29.89 -9.93
N ASP A 359 22.25 29.75 -8.61
CA ASP A 359 23.30 28.99 -7.95
C ASP A 359 23.02 27.50 -7.90
N GLY A 360 21.84 27.06 -8.45
CA GLY A 360 21.41 25.68 -8.48
C GLY A 360 20.86 25.14 -7.15
N ASN A 361 20.55 26.02 -6.19
CA ASN A 361 19.79 25.66 -5.00
C ASN A 361 18.31 25.57 -5.33
N LEU A 362 17.60 24.70 -4.63
CA LEU A 362 16.17 24.57 -4.76
C LEU A 362 15.44 25.40 -3.72
N GLU A 363 14.41 26.07 -4.15
CA GLU A 363 13.43 26.74 -3.30
C GLU A 363 12.07 26.06 -3.47
N MET A 364 11.50 25.64 -2.35
CA MET A 364 10.21 24.94 -2.27
C MET A 364 9.23 25.82 -1.52
N THR A 365 8.15 26.26 -2.21
CA THR A 365 7.08 27.07 -1.63
C THR A 365 5.80 26.25 -1.56
N ALA A 366 5.33 25.97 -0.36
CA ALA A 366 4.05 25.33 -0.09
C ALA A 366 3.00 26.39 0.27
N LYS A 367 1.82 26.31 -0.38
CA LYS A 367 0.63 27.10 -0.03
C LYS A 367 -0.48 26.16 0.40
N THR A 368 -1.00 26.35 1.61
CA THR A 368 -2.10 25.58 2.19
C THR A 368 -3.44 26.25 1.98
N ASP A 369 -4.52 25.52 2.25
CA ASP A 369 -5.89 26.03 2.20
C ASP A 369 -6.09 27.24 3.16
N GLU A 370 -6.64 28.33 2.64
CA GLU A 370 -6.85 29.57 3.37
C GLU A 370 -8.01 29.48 4.38
N ASP A 371 -8.91 28.54 4.15
CA ASP A 371 -10.10 28.32 4.99
C ASP A 371 -9.84 27.36 6.17
N ALA A 372 -8.61 26.81 6.29
CA ALA A 372 -8.25 25.84 7.32
C ALA A 372 -6.99 26.24 8.09
N LEU A 373 -7.06 26.09 9.43
CA LEU A 373 -5.91 26.39 10.29
C LEU A 373 -4.91 25.22 10.29
N VAL A 374 -3.70 25.49 9.84
CA VAL A 374 -2.59 24.54 9.85
C VAL A 374 -2.06 24.36 11.26
N LYS A 375 -1.94 23.11 11.70
CA LYS A 375 -1.23 22.72 12.93
C LYS A 375 0.25 22.57 12.67
N THR A 376 0.61 21.74 11.68
CA THR A 376 2.00 21.53 11.23
C THR A 376 2.06 21.36 9.72
N LEU A 377 3.16 21.81 9.12
CA LEU A 377 3.49 21.59 7.72
C LEU A 377 4.87 20.93 7.64
N SER A 378 4.96 19.85 6.89
CA SER A 378 6.23 19.17 6.57
C SER A 378 6.50 19.26 5.08
N VAL A 379 7.76 19.55 4.72
CA VAL A 379 8.23 19.51 3.33
C VAL A 379 9.23 18.37 3.21
N TYR A 380 9.01 17.49 2.27
CA TYR A 380 9.83 16.33 1.98
C TYR A 380 10.57 16.52 0.66
N TYR A 381 11.75 15.96 0.61
CA TYR A 381 12.68 16.04 -0.50
C TYR A 381 13.35 14.70 -0.74
N ALA A 382 13.63 14.37 -2.00
CA ALA A 382 14.45 13.23 -2.40
C ALA A 382 15.25 13.58 -3.66
N GLU A 383 16.36 12.89 -3.85
CA GLU A 383 17.21 12.97 -5.04
C GLU A 383 17.16 11.66 -5.80
N GLY A 384 17.33 11.71 -7.10
CA GLY A 384 17.32 10.50 -7.91
C GLY A 384 17.87 10.69 -9.31
N ARG A 385 17.69 9.62 -10.08
CA ARG A 385 18.06 9.53 -11.49
C ARG A 385 16.81 9.50 -12.40
N SER A 386 17.03 9.71 -13.67
CA SER A 386 16.02 9.53 -14.69
C SER A 386 15.47 8.10 -14.66
N GLY A 387 14.15 7.96 -14.69
CA GLY A 387 13.47 6.65 -14.74
C GLY A 387 13.46 5.85 -13.43
N GLN A 388 13.91 6.43 -12.31
CA GLN A 388 13.83 5.78 -11.00
C GLN A 388 12.36 5.62 -10.59
N VAL A 389 12.00 4.42 -10.12
CA VAL A 389 10.64 4.15 -9.61
C VAL A 389 10.38 4.95 -8.32
N SER A 390 9.13 5.34 -8.13
CA SER A 390 8.73 6.21 -6.99
C SER A 390 8.96 5.56 -5.63
N SER A 391 8.74 4.25 -5.52
CA SER A 391 8.84 3.50 -4.26
C SER A 391 10.26 3.40 -3.68
N CYS A 392 11.30 3.59 -4.49
CA CYS A 392 12.69 3.43 -4.05
C CYS A 392 13.40 4.76 -3.82
N ARG A 393 12.66 5.81 -3.44
CA ARG A 393 13.23 7.11 -3.11
C ARG A 393 13.48 7.24 -1.63
N ALA A 394 14.66 7.77 -1.29
CA ALA A 394 15.00 8.13 0.09
C ALA A 394 14.38 9.49 0.43
N TRP A 395 13.15 9.50 0.88
CA TRP A 395 12.49 10.72 1.33
C TRP A 395 13.12 11.25 2.61
N GLN A 396 13.48 12.52 2.60
CA GLN A 396 14.03 13.26 3.74
C GLN A 396 13.09 14.41 4.05
N ARG A 397 12.77 14.59 5.32
CA ARG A 397 12.01 15.76 5.76
C ARG A 397 12.94 16.95 5.90
N VAL A 398 12.86 17.87 4.95
CA VAL A 398 13.71 19.08 4.93
C VAL A 398 13.36 20.01 6.09
N LYS A 399 12.06 20.20 6.32
CA LYS A 399 11.57 21.11 7.35
C LYS A 399 10.21 20.64 7.89
N ILE A 400 10.01 20.89 9.17
CA ILE A 400 8.71 20.88 9.83
C ILE A 400 8.51 22.24 10.49
N VAL A 401 7.35 22.84 10.30
CA VAL A 401 7.01 24.14 10.88
C VAL A 401 5.63 24.07 11.54
N ALA A 402 5.45 24.84 12.63
CA ALA A 402 4.14 25.05 13.21
C ALA A 402 3.34 26.02 12.34
N GLY A 403 2.00 25.88 12.34
CA GLY A 403 1.13 26.76 11.54
C GLY A 403 1.31 28.25 11.82
N GLY A 404 1.63 28.61 13.08
CA GLY A 404 1.91 30.00 13.48
C GLY A 404 3.20 30.60 12.91
N GLU A 405 4.09 29.79 12.32
CA GLU A 405 5.29 30.27 11.63
C GLU A 405 5.06 30.56 10.14
N MET A 406 3.87 30.19 9.62
CA MET A 406 3.50 30.44 8.22
C MET A 406 3.00 31.88 8.07
N LYS A 407 3.30 32.47 6.91
CA LYS A 407 2.78 33.78 6.54
C LYS A 407 1.82 33.64 5.36
N ASP A 408 0.62 34.16 5.52
CA ASP A 408 -0.42 34.12 4.48
C ASP A 408 -0.64 32.70 3.92
N ASN A 409 -0.70 31.71 4.81
CA ASN A 409 -0.80 30.27 4.50
C ASN A 409 0.31 29.74 3.58
N ARG A 410 1.45 30.43 3.54
CA ARG A 410 2.61 30.06 2.73
C ARG A 410 3.83 29.82 3.61
N PHE A 411 4.63 28.88 3.17
CA PHE A 411 5.93 28.60 3.76
C PHE A 411 6.93 28.27 2.64
N THR A 412 8.11 28.89 2.72
CA THR A 412 9.21 28.66 1.77
C THR A 412 10.42 28.12 2.51
N CYS A 413 11.00 27.04 2.00
CA CYS A 413 12.28 26.51 2.45
C CYS A 413 13.16 26.18 1.24
N GLY A 414 14.46 26.02 1.49
CA GLY A 414 15.43 25.67 0.46
C GLY A 414 16.27 24.47 0.85
N CYS A 415 16.85 23.82 -0.15
CA CYS A 415 17.91 22.84 0.03
C CYS A 415 18.93 22.91 -1.10
N GLU A 416 20.13 22.42 -0.83
CA GLU A 416 21.17 22.25 -1.82
C GLU A 416 21.12 20.83 -2.37
N PRO A 417 20.74 20.64 -3.67
CA PRO A 417 20.74 19.32 -4.28
C PRO A 417 22.17 18.82 -4.48
N PHE A 418 22.35 17.51 -4.38
CA PHE A 418 23.60 16.87 -4.72
C PHE A 418 23.94 17.10 -6.20
N SER A 419 25.19 17.51 -6.46
CA SER A 419 25.61 17.89 -7.82
C SER A 419 25.60 16.74 -8.83
N GLY A 420 25.63 15.49 -8.36
CA GLY A 420 25.51 14.28 -9.17
C GLY A 420 24.06 13.75 -9.37
N ALA A 421 23.06 14.40 -8.79
CA ALA A 421 21.69 14.01 -9.00
C ALA A 421 21.12 14.58 -10.31
N GLU A 422 20.35 13.77 -11.04
CA GLU A 422 19.67 14.22 -12.27
C GLU A 422 18.32 14.87 -11.99
N TYR A 423 17.66 14.38 -10.95
CA TYR A 423 16.33 14.83 -10.53
C TYR A 423 16.28 15.12 -9.03
N ALA A 424 15.49 16.11 -8.69
CA ALA A 424 14.99 16.36 -7.36
C ALA A 424 13.50 16.15 -7.32
N PHE A 425 13.00 15.58 -6.24
CA PHE A 425 11.58 15.34 -6.00
C PHE A 425 11.20 15.99 -4.68
N ALA A 426 10.02 16.60 -4.64
CA ALA A 426 9.50 17.20 -3.41
C ALA A 426 7.99 17.00 -3.30
N TYR A 427 7.49 16.88 -2.07
CA TYR A 427 6.09 17.05 -1.73
C TYR A 427 5.95 17.68 -0.35
N ALA A 428 4.76 18.22 -0.08
CA ALA A 428 4.40 18.79 1.20
C ALA A 428 3.24 18.04 1.82
N SER A 429 3.21 17.93 3.15
CA SER A 429 2.11 17.35 3.93
C SER A 429 1.77 18.28 5.08
N ALA A 430 0.50 18.63 5.26
CA ALA A 430 0.02 19.44 6.36
C ALA A 430 -0.99 18.67 7.22
N GLU A 431 -0.85 18.79 8.53
CA GLU A 431 -1.87 18.43 9.52
C GLU A 431 -2.58 19.70 9.93
N PHE A 432 -3.91 19.68 9.90
CA PHE A 432 -4.75 20.80 10.30
C PHE A 432 -5.24 20.65 11.75
N VAL A 433 -5.71 21.74 12.33
CA VAL A 433 -6.15 21.77 13.75
C VAL A 433 -7.31 20.80 14.02
N ASN A 434 -8.14 20.52 13.02
CA ASN A 434 -9.22 19.52 13.11
C ASN A 434 -8.71 18.07 13.07
N GLY A 435 -7.41 17.84 12.88
CA GLY A 435 -6.77 16.51 12.80
C GLY A 435 -6.67 15.93 11.39
N PHE A 436 -7.35 16.52 10.40
CA PHE A 436 -7.27 16.05 9.00
C PHE A 436 -5.93 16.42 8.38
N LYS A 437 -5.42 15.56 7.50
CA LYS A 437 -4.19 15.80 6.73
C LYS A 437 -4.49 15.94 5.25
N THR A 438 -3.63 16.67 4.58
CA THR A 438 -3.63 16.72 3.12
C THR A 438 -2.21 16.89 2.61
N VAL A 439 -2.02 16.62 1.32
CA VAL A 439 -0.70 16.62 0.67
C VAL A 439 -0.72 17.43 -0.62
N SER A 440 0.47 17.76 -1.11
CA SER A 440 0.68 18.26 -2.46
C SER A 440 0.89 17.12 -3.45
N PRO A 441 0.81 17.35 -4.77
CA PRO A 441 1.43 16.45 -5.73
C PRO A 441 2.91 16.26 -5.44
N VAL A 442 3.47 15.12 -5.86
CA VAL A 442 4.92 14.99 -5.99
C VAL A 442 5.37 15.82 -7.19
N VAL A 443 6.28 16.75 -6.95
CA VAL A 443 6.89 17.60 -8.00
C VAL A 443 8.28 17.08 -8.29
N GLY A 444 8.51 16.60 -9.52
CA GLY A 444 9.83 16.23 -10.01
C GLY A 444 10.46 17.39 -10.81
N LYS A 445 11.69 17.71 -10.50
CA LYS A 445 12.48 18.76 -11.14
C LYS A 445 13.75 18.17 -11.71
N ARG A 446 13.94 18.25 -13.02
CA ARG A 446 15.23 17.93 -13.64
C ARG A 446 16.23 19.01 -13.25
N LEU A 447 17.35 18.62 -12.68
CA LEU A 447 18.40 19.51 -12.23
C LEU A 447 19.34 19.88 -13.38
N LYS A 448 19.92 21.07 -13.31
CA LYS A 448 21.03 21.42 -14.17
C LYS A 448 22.29 20.71 -13.66
N ILE A 449 22.89 19.88 -14.49
CA ILE A 449 24.12 19.17 -14.13
C ILE A 449 25.20 20.20 -13.86
N LYS A 450 25.68 20.24 -12.61
CA LYS A 450 26.84 21.03 -12.23
C LYS A 450 28.07 20.20 -12.63
N GLY A 451 28.89 20.68 -13.57
CA GLY A 451 30.17 20.05 -13.87
C GLY A 451 31.12 20.18 -12.66
N GLY A 452 31.80 19.08 -12.30
CA GLY A 452 32.76 19.03 -11.20
C GLY A 452 32.81 17.65 -10.55
N ASP A 453 33.83 17.43 -9.70
CA ASP A 453 33.93 16.19 -8.93
C ASP A 453 32.85 16.17 -7.85
N CYS A 454 31.94 15.18 -7.95
CA CYS A 454 30.89 14.97 -6.97
C CYS A 454 31.40 14.11 -5.81
N VAL A 455 31.60 14.71 -4.65
CA VAL A 455 31.98 13.96 -3.44
C VAL A 455 30.73 13.41 -2.79
N LYS A 456 30.58 12.10 -2.84
CA LYS A 456 29.47 11.38 -2.21
C LYS A 456 29.56 11.44 -0.68
N GLU A 457 28.41 11.41 -0.03
CA GLU A 457 28.34 11.33 1.42
C GLU A 457 28.52 9.88 1.89
N ARG A 458 29.43 9.66 2.83
CA ARG A 458 29.69 8.34 3.40
C ARG A 458 28.74 7.99 4.54
N VAL A 459 28.22 8.98 5.26
CA VAL A 459 27.32 8.76 6.39
C VAL A 459 25.89 8.63 5.88
N ILE A 460 25.39 7.38 5.86
CA ILE A 460 24.03 7.06 5.45
C ILE A 460 23.05 7.52 6.54
N SER A 461 23.35 7.26 7.82
CA SER A 461 22.57 7.74 8.98
C SER A 461 23.45 7.82 10.22
N ALA A 462 23.29 8.88 11.00
CA ALA A 462 23.94 9.00 12.32
C ALA A 462 23.09 8.38 13.45
N GLY A 463 21.83 8.04 13.20
CA GLY A 463 20.89 7.49 14.18
C GLY A 463 19.57 8.26 14.25
N GLU A 464 19.32 9.14 13.28
CA GLU A 464 18.02 9.78 13.04
C GLU A 464 17.08 8.84 12.31
N LYS A 465 15.78 8.94 12.62
CA LYS A 465 14.76 8.08 11.99
C LYS A 465 14.36 8.51 10.59
N ASP A 466 14.60 9.78 10.23
CA ASP A 466 14.27 10.30 8.90
C ASP A 466 15.07 9.54 7.82
N GLY A 467 14.39 9.07 6.79
CA GLY A 467 14.97 8.22 5.74
C GLY A 467 14.95 6.73 6.04
N PHE A 468 14.30 6.32 7.14
CA PHE A 468 13.94 4.93 7.41
C PHE A 468 12.43 4.74 7.37
N ALA A 469 12.02 3.62 6.78
CA ALA A 469 10.64 3.14 6.77
C ALA A 469 10.57 1.78 7.48
N VAL A 470 9.35 1.32 7.73
CA VAL A 470 9.09 -0.03 8.24
C VAL A 470 9.49 -1.07 7.18
N ALA A 471 10.29 -2.05 7.59
CA ALA A 471 10.83 -3.06 6.68
C ALA A 471 9.84 -4.17 6.36
N ASP A 472 9.05 -4.59 7.35
CA ASP A 472 8.17 -5.75 7.20
C ASP A 472 6.70 -5.32 7.08
N TYR A 473 6.09 -5.71 5.96
CA TYR A 473 4.67 -5.57 5.74
C TYR A 473 3.82 -6.63 6.50
N ARG A 474 4.47 -7.60 7.15
CA ARG A 474 3.85 -8.59 8.06
C ARG A 474 3.84 -8.12 9.50
N ALA A 475 4.32 -6.90 9.77
CA ALA A 475 4.17 -6.26 11.06
C ALA A 475 2.71 -6.31 11.49
N GLU A 476 2.48 -6.39 12.79
CA GLU A 476 1.13 -6.27 13.34
C GLU A 476 0.49 -5.00 12.80
N ALA A 477 -0.54 -5.19 12.01
CA ALA A 477 -1.26 -4.13 11.33
C ALA A 477 -2.75 -4.44 11.36
N LEU A 478 -3.54 -3.49 11.79
CA LEU A 478 -4.99 -3.59 11.78
C LEU A 478 -5.47 -3.87 10.35
N GLY A 479 -6.14 -5.01 10.16
CA GLY A 479 -6.62 -5.44 8.84
C GLY A 479 -5.52 -5.62 7.81
N GLY A 480 -4.33 -6.05 8.24
CA GLY A 480 -3.19 -6.29 7.36
C GLY A 480 -2.65 -5.07 6.62
N ILE A 481 -3.14 -3.85 6.91
CA ILE A 481 -2.82 -2.64 6.14
C ILE A 481 -2.42 -1.43 7.01
N PHE A 482 -3.06 -1.20 8.16
CA PHE A 482 -2.75 -0.06 9.02
C PHE A 482 -1.77 -0.47 10.09
N LEU A 483 -0.51 -0.08 9.93
CA LEU A 483 0.55 -0.38 10.90
C LEU A 483 0.18 0.10 12.29
N GLU A 484 0.52 -0.67 13.32
CA GLU A 484 0.45 -0.19 14.67
C GLU A 484 1.52 0.87 14.93
N LYS A 485 1.23 1.78 15.87
CA LYS A 485 2.15 2.87 16.18
C LYS A 485 3.50 2.36 16.69
N GLU A 486 3.48 1.26 17.40
CA GLU A 486 4.62 0.57 17.99
C GLU A 486 5.54 -0.06 16.93
N SER A 487 5.00 -0.34 15.73
CA SER A 487 5.76 -0.86 14.58
C SER A 487 6.46 0.26 13.78
N MET A 488 6.13 1.53 14.02
CA MET A 488 6.75 2.64 13.28
C MET A 488 8.19 2.87 13.75
N PRO A 489 9.10 3.30 12.84
CA PRO A 489 10.46 3.63 13.22
C PRO A 489 10.52 4.68 14.33
N GLU A 490 11.23 4.37 15.39
CA GLU A 490 11.46 5.28 16.51
C GLU A 490 12.96 5.46 16.80
N THR A 491 13.28 6.49 17.55
CA THR A 491 14.65 6.76 17.98
C THR A 491 14.81 6.37 19.44
N ILE A 492 15.71 5.43 19.73
CA ILE A 492 16.01 4.95 21.08
C ILE A 492 17.39 5.42 21.51
N ALA A 493 17.49 5.99 22.71
CA ALA A 493 18.75 6.34 23.32
C ALA A 493 19.46 5.11 23.89
N GLY A 494 20.69 4.87 23.47
CA GLY A 494 21.58 3.84 23.97
C GLY A 494 22.64 4.38 24.93
N TYR A 495 23.69 3.60 25.11
CA TYR A 495 24.82 3.95 25.97
C TYR A 495 25.55 5.22 25.48
N GLY A 496 25.94 6.08 26.43
CA GLY A 496 26.69 7.30 26.13
C GLY A 496 25.88 8.43 25.47
N GLY A 497 24.54 8.33 25.48
CA GLY A 497 23.66 9.33 24.85
C GLY A 497 23.58 9.24 23.33
N ILE A 498 24.18 8.20 22.73
CA ILE A 498 24.04 7.92 21.30
C ILE A 498 22.64 7.38 21.05
N THR A 499 21.95 7.92 20.05
CA THR A 499 20.62 7.45 19.62
C THR A 499 20.76 6.53 18.43
N GLY A 500 19.85 5.56 18.33
CA GLY A 500 19.74 4.68 17.17
C GLY A 500 18.28 4.49 16.75
N VAL A 501 18.08 4.12 15.51
CA VAL A 501 16.77 3.85 14.93
C VAL A 501 16.40 2.39 15.15
N TYR A 502 15.15 2.15 15.49
CA TYR A 502 14.59 0.83 15.73
C TYR A 502 13.12 0.76 15.30
N SER A 503 12.69 -0.41 14.89
CA SER A 503 11.30 -0.83 14.79
C SER A 503 11.23 -2.33 15.09
N SER A 504 10.19 -2.79 15.78
CA SER A 504 9.94 -4.23 16.00
C SER A 504 9.76 -4.99 14.69
N ALA A 505 9.19 -4.33 13.69
CA ALA A 505 9.00 -4.84 12.34
C ALA A 505 10.21 -4.69 11.42
N GLY A 506 11.36 -4.25 11.97
CA GLY A 506 12.55 -3.92 11.22
C GLY A 506 12.47 -2.56 10.52
N ILE A 507 13.63 -2.09 10.06
CA ILE A 507 13.79 -0.82 9.38
C ILE A 507 14.37 -1.02 7.97
N ARG A 508 13.93 -0.18 7.03
CA ARG A 508 14.42 -0.14 5.65
C ARG A 508 14.88 1.27 5.31
N THR A 509 15.94 1.40 4.53
CA THR A 509 16.32 2.68 3.93
C THR A 509 16.71 2.52 2.47
N TYR A 510 16.22 3.42 1.63
CA TYR A 510 16.60 3.56 0.22
C TYR A 510 17.72 4.61 0.02
N ARG A 511 18.33 5.13 1.08
CA ARG A 511 19.39 6.14 0.96
C ARG A 511 20.54 5.67 0.05
N ILE A 512 20.88 4.38 0.09
CA ILE A 512 21.94 3.82 -0.76
C ILE A 512 21.61 3.80 -2.26
N ASN A 513 20.35 4.01 -2.64
CA ASN A 513 19.90 4.20 -4.03
C ASN A 513 19.97 5.68 -4.47
N SER A 514 20.14 6.61 -3.54
CA SER A 514 20.33 8.02 -3.86
C SER A 514 21.74 8.28 -4.39
N PRO A 515 21.89 9.06 -5.46
CA PRO A 515 23.22 9.44 -5.99
C PRO A 515 24.18 10.00 -4.95
N ARG A 516 23.66 10.63 -3.90
CA ARG A 516 24.44 11.21 -2.79
C ARG A 516 25.14 10.17 -1.94
N PHE A 517 24.50 9.00 -1.71
CA PHE A 517 24.94 8.00 -0.75
C PHE A 517 25.34 6.66 -1.40
N VAL A 518 25.29 6.54 -2.73
CA VAL A 518 25.66 5.30 -3.40
C VAL A 518 27.10 4.93 -3.07
N ALA A 519 27.34 3.64 -2.72
CA ALA A 519 28.66 3.15 -2.35
C ALA A 519 29.70 3.37 -3.46
N ASP A 520 30.93 3.60 -3.07
CA ASP A 520 32.07 3.46 -3.99
C ASP A 520 32.43 1.98 -4.16
N ASP A 521 33.11 1.66 -5.25
CA ASP A 521 33.54 0.28 -5.53
C ASP A 521 34.40 -0.27 -4.39
N GLY A 522 34.07 -1.46 -3.91
CA GLY A 522 34.78 -2.12 -2.82
C GLY A 522 34.52 -1.55 -1.42
N ALA A 523 33.55 -0.66 -1.26
CA ALA A 523 33.15 -0.14 0.05
C ALA A 523 32.72 -1.26 1.00
N ALA A 524 32.90 -1.01 2.31
CA ALA A 524 32.35 -1.86 3.37
C ALA A 524 31.26 -1.10 4.14
N LEU A 525 30.18 -1.81 4.53
CA LEU A 525 29.10 -1.25 5.33
C LEU A 525 29.47 -1.33 6.82
N LYS A 526 29.55 -0.19 7.48
CA LYS A 526 29.75 -0.09 8.92
C LYS A 526 28.47 0.38 9.58
N MET A 527 28.11 -0.22 10.72
CA MET A 527 27.06 0.27 11.62
C MET A 527 27.38 -0.04 13.08
N ASP A 528 26.77 0.68 14.00
CA ASP A 528 26.80 0.42 15.42
C ASP A 528 25.44 -0.13 15.86
N LEU A 529 25.44 -1.30 16.51
CA LEU A 529 24.27 -2.01 17.01
C LEU A 529 24.27 -1.98 18.55
N TYR A 530 23.11 -1.78 19.15
CA TYR A 530 22.97 -1.75 20.59
C TYR A 530 21.95 -2.80 21.04
N SER A 531 22.30 -3.60 22.06
CA SER A 531 21.34 -4.47 22.73
C SER A 531 21.65 -4.61 24.22
N LYS A 532 20.63 -4.80 25.04
CA LYS A 532 20.76 -5.13 26.47
C LYS A 532 21.01 -6.62 26.67
N GLU A 533 20.45 -7.46 25.79
CA GLU A 533 20.48 -8.91 25.83
C GLU A 533 21.20 -9.47 24.60
N ASP A 534 21.69 -10.71 24.71
CA ASP A 534 22.24 -11.40 23.54
C ASP A 534 21.13 -11.70 22.55
N THR A 535 21.34 -11.30 21.29
CA THR A 535 20.36 -11.45 20.22
C THR A 535 21.06 -11.48 18.86
N SER A 536 20.30 -11.45 17.77
CA SER A 536 20.82 -11.32 16.42
C SER A 536 19.93 -10.42 15.58
N VAL A 537 20.51 -9.89 14.50
CA VAL A 537 19.79 -9.14 13.46
C VAL A 537 20.07 -9.73 12.11
N LYS A 538 19.06 -9.79 11.25
CA LYS A 538 19.21 -10.08 9.83
C LYS A 538 19.40 -8.76 9.10
N ILE A 539 20.50 -8.65 8.36
CA ILE A 539 20.79 -7.50 7.50
C ILE A 539 20.68 -7.98 6.06
N THR A 540 19.86 -7.30 5.28
CA THR A 540 19.60 -7.62 3.87
C THR A 540 19.93 -6.42 3.01
N VAL A 541 20.56 -6.64 1.87
CA VAL A 541 20.69 -5.67 0.78
C VAL A 541 19.83 -6.15 -0.38
N GLU A 542 18.85 -5.33 -0.75
CA GLU A 542 17.99 -5.55 -1.92
C GLU A 542 18.64 -4.91 -3.13
N THR A 543 18.59 -5.58 -4.29
CA THR A 543 19.26 -5.12 -5.54
C THR A 543 18.28 -4.84 -6.69
N SER A 544 16.97 -4.87 -6.42
CA SER A 544 15.94 -4.61 -7.43
C SER A 544 14.96 -3.54 -6.96
N GLU A 545 14.70 -2.56 -7.81
CA GLU A 545 13.69 -1.52 -7.56
C GLU A 545 12.25 -2.06 -7.58
N ARG A 546 12.02 -3.24 -8.14
CA ARG A 546 10.68 -3.84 -8.30
C ARG A 546 10.47 -5.11 -7.47
N GLY A 547 11.37 -5.39 -6.52
CA GLY A 547 11.27 -6.58 -5.68
C GLY A 547 11.51 -7.92 -6.41
N THR A 548 11.93 -7.89 -7.68
CA THR A 548 12.19 -9.09 -8.50
C THR A 548 13.66 -9.50 -8.52
N GLY A 549 14.53 -8.77 -7.84
CA GLY A 549 15.98 -8.98 -7.80
C GLY A 549 16.44 -9.82 -6.61
N GLY A 550 17.75 -9.97 -6.48
CA GLY A 550 18.39 -10.68 -5.39
C GLY A 550 18.23 -9.93 -4.05
N GLU A 551 17.94 -10.70 -3.03
CA GLU A 551 18.02 -10.31 -1.63
C GLU A 551 19.23 -10.99 -1.00
N TYR A 552 20.25 -10.22 -0.69
CA TYR A 552 21.49 -10.74 -0.11
C TYR A 552 21.51 -10.47 1.39
N SER A 553 21.56 -11.52 2.19
CA SER A 553 21.37 -11.44 3.64
C SER A 553 22.55 -12.01 4.42
N VAL A 554 22.69 -11.52 5.66
CA VAL A 554 23.56 -12.10 6.69
C VAL A 554 22.91 -11.94 8.05
N ILE A 555 22.98 -12.98 8.90
CA ILE A 555 22.55 -12.91 10.31
C ILE A 555 23.78 -12.57 11.15
N VAL A 556 23.69 -11.49 11.90
CA VAL A 556 24.78 -10.97 12.73
C VAL A 556 24.42 -11.10 14.20
N PRO A 557 25.20 -11.84 15.02
CA PRO A 557 25.00 -11.89 16.46
C PRO A 557 25.33 -10.56 17.10
N VAL A 558 24.48 -10.09 18.00
CA VAL A 558 24.63 -8.86 18.77
C VAL A 558 24.77 -9.21 20.23
N ALA A 559 25.97 -9.08 20.77
CA ALA A 559 26.22 -9.34 22.19
C ALA A 559 25.52 -8.27 23.05
N GLY A 560 24.82 -8.70 24.07
CA GLY A 560 24.15 -7.87 25.07
C GLY A 560 25.13 -7.05 25.94
N GLY A 561 24.64 -6.58 27.07
CA GLY A 561 25.42 -5.82 28.03
C GLY A 561 25.30 -4.31 27.89
N GLY A 562 24.33 -3.84 27.09
CA GLY A 562 23.94 -2.43 27.02
C GLY A 562 25.03 -1.48 26.51
N LYS A 563 25.85 -1.92 25.57
CA LYS A 563 26.89 -1.11 24.91
C LYS A 563 26.78 -1.23 23.41
N TRP A 564 27.10 -0.14 22.71
CA TRP A 564 27.20 -0.16 21.25
C TRP A 564 28.30 -1.11 20.78
N LYS A 565 27.99 -1.93 19.80
CA LYS A 565 28.90 -2.86 19.13
C LYS A 565 29.07 -2.46 17.70
N ARG A 566 30.31 -2.18 17.31
CA ARG A 566 30.65 -1.89 15.92
C ARG A 566 30.63 -3.17 15.10
N MET A 567 29.97 -3.10 13.97
CA MET A 567 29.98 -4.12 12.94
C MET A 567 30.50 -3.54 11.63
N VAL A 568 31.19 -4.36 10.87
CA VAL A 568 31.65 -4.04 9.51
C VAL A 568 31.37 -5.24 8.63
N LEU A 569 30.65 -5.04 7.54
CA LEU A 569 30.31 -6.07 6.54
C LEU A 569 30.95 -5.69 5.20
N ARG A 570 31.49 -6.70 4.53
CA ARG A 570 31.85 -6.64 3.11
C ARG A 570 30.69 -7.17 2.28
N ALA A 571 30.59 -6.77 1.01
CA ALA A 571 29.55 -7.28 0.11
C ALA A 571 29.55 -8.82 0.05
N ALA A 572 30.72 -9.45 0.03
CA ALA A 572 30.88 -10.90 0.00
C ALA A 572 30.33 -11.65 1.24
N ASP A 573 30.11 -10.94 2.35
CA ASP A 573 29.53 -11.53 3.58
C ASP A 573 28.02 -11.75 3.46
N LEU A 574 27.36 -11.05 2.52
CA LEU A 574 25.91 -11.17 2.25
C LEU A 574 25.67 -12.18 1.14
N LYS A 575 24.70 -13.06 1.35
CA LYS A 575 24.38 -14.14 0.40
C LYS A 575 22.92 -14.17 0.04
N ASP A 576 22.64 -14.47 -1.21
CA ASP A 576 21.29 -14.78 -1.68
C ASP A 576 20.89 -16.17 -1.17
N GLU A 577 19.83 -16.26 -0.38
CA GLU A 577 19.37 -17.52 0.23
C GLU A 577 18.91 -18.56 -0.80
N ARG A 578 18.47 -18.13 -1.98
CA ARG A 578 17.99 -19.02 -3.05
C ARG A 578 19.13 -19.62 -3.87
N THR A 579 20.16 -18.82 -4.16
CA THR A 579 21.24 -19.23 -5.07
C THR A 579 22.56 -19.54 -4.36
N GLY A 580 22.72 -19.09 -3.11
CA GLY A 580 23.97 -19.15 -2.35
C GLY A 580 25.05 -18.18 -2.86
N GLY A 581 24.74 -17.38 -3.89
CA GLY A 581 25.66 -16.39 -4.45
C GLY A 581 25.89 -15.23 -3.48
N SER A 582 27.11 -14.65 -3.51
CA SER A 582 27.42 -13.47 -2.71
C SER A 582 27.08 -12.18 -3.45
N LEU A 583 26.77 -11.12 -2.71
CA LEU A 583 26.67 -9.77 -3.28
C LEU A 583 28.07 -9.36 -3.81
N GLU A 584 28.12 -8.92 -5.05
CA GLU A 584 29.39 -8.55 -5.69
C GLU A 584 29.93 -7.22 -5.13
N ASP A 585 29.05 -6.22 -5.04
CA ASP A 585 29.40 -4.87 -4.58
C ASP A 585 28.16 -4.13 -4.04
N PHE A 586 28.35 -3.28 -3.05
CA PHE A 586 27.27 -2.47 -2.47
C PHE A 586 26.73 -1.39 -3.42
N SER A 587 27.48 -0.99 -4.44
CA SER A 587 27.02 -0.02 -5.45
C SER A 587 25.80 -0.52 -6.25
N LYS A 588 25.55 -1.84 -6.23
CA LYS A 588 24.35 -2.47 -6.81
C LYS A 588 23.14 -2.47 -5.86
N GLY A 589 23.31 -2.06 -4.62
CA GLY A 589 22.26 -2.04 -3.61
C GLY A 589 21.24 -0.96 -3.87
N ILE A 590 19.97 -1.30 -3.66
CA ILE A 590 18.82 -0.40 -3.74
C ILE A 590 18.35 -0.01 -2.32
N ALA A 591 18.31 -0.99 -1.42
CA ALA A 591 17.90 -0.77 -0.03
C ALA A 591 18.77 -1.58 0.94
N ILE A 592 18.92 -1.04 2.15
CA ILE A 592 19.37 -1.80 3.33
C ILE A 592 18.15 -2.04 4.20
N VAL A 593 17.95 -3.30 4.56
CA VAL A 593 16.89 -3.75 5.47
C VAL A 593 17.56 -4.38 6.70
N ILE A 594 17.12 -3.99 7.90
CA ILE A 594 17.63 -4.50 9.16
C ILE A 594 16.45 -4.98 9.98
N ARG A 595 16.40 -6.29 10.27
CA ARG A 595 15.32 -6.92 11.04
C ARG A 595 15.88 -7.58 12.31
N PRO A 596 15.29 -7.34 13.48
CA PRO A 596 15.59 -8.15 14.66
C PRO A 596 15.11 -9.58 14.43
N GLU A 597 15.90 -10.57 14.82
CA GLU A 597 15.48 -11.98 14.81
C GLU A 597 14.52 -12.29 15.99
N ASN A 598 14.57 -11.47 17.02
CA ASN A 598 13.66 -11.50 18.17
C ASN A 598 12.99 -10.13 18.31
N GLU A 599 11.72 -10.05 17.94
CA GLU A 599 10.92 -8.83 17.98
C GLU A 599 10.81 -8.21 19.39
N ASN A 600 10.91 -9.04 20.43
CA ASN A 600 10.88 -8.58 21.82
C ASN A 600 12.23 -8.04 22.34
N CYS A 601 13.29 -8.12 21.53
CA CYS A 601 14.61 -7.63 21.90
C CYS A 601 15.03 -6.46 20.98
N PRO A 602 14.81 -5.21 21.39
CA PRO A 602 15.17 -4.04 20.58
C PRO A 602 16.66 -4.00 20.25
N VAL A 603 16.97 -3.80 18.96
CA VAL A 603 18.33 -3.58 18.46
C VAL A 603 18.40 -2.26 17.69
N PRO A 604 18.49 -1.11 18.39
CA PRO A 604 18.72 0.17 17.74
C PRO A 604 20.00 0.19 16.92
N VAL A 605 19.93 0.85 15.77
CA VAL A 605 21.00 0.97 14.79
C VAL A 605 21.44 2.43 14.67
N ALA A 606 22.72 2.68 14.78
CA ALA A 606 23.29 4.02 14.64
C ALA A 606 24.55 4.01 13.76
N ASN A 607 25.00 5.20 13.35
CA ASN A 607 26.25 5.41 12.62
C ASN A 607 26.40 4.46 11.41
N VAL A 608 25.38 4.36 10.58
CA VAL A 608 25.41 3.60 9.32
C VAL A 608 26.21 4.39 8.30
N LEU A 609 27.31 3.84 7.81
CA LEU A 609 28.19 4.54 6.88
C LEU A 609 29.02 3.58 6.01
N TRP A 610 29.56 4.10 4.92
CA TRP A 610 30.55 3.46 4.06
C TRP A 610 31.99 3.69 4.57
N LEU A 611 32.81 2.62 4.57
CA LEU A 611 34.25 2.64 4.84
C LEU A 611 35.03 2.47 3.56
#